data_96c356bbe3a5224ac06b529d0d05433f
#
_entry.id   96c356bbe3a5224ac06b529d0d05433f
#
_cell.length_a   1.000
_cell.length_b   1.000
_cell.length_c   1.000
_cell.angle_alpha   90.00
_cell.angle_beta   90.00
_cell.angle_gamma   90.00
#
_symmetry.space_group_name_H-M   'P 1'
#
loop_
_entity.id
_entity.type
_entity.pdbx_description
1 polymer ?
#
loop_
_entity_poly.entity_id
_entity_poly.type
_entity_poly.pdbx_seq_one_letter_code
_entity_poly.pdbx_strand_id
1 'polypeptide(L)'
;MKKIEAIFKPFKLDEVREALSELGVSGLTVTEVKGFGRQKGHTELYRGAEYVVDFLPKVKVEVVIPDKLLESAIDAIVKSARTGKIGDGKIFVTSVEHVVRIRTGETNEAAI
;
A
#
# COMPACT_ATOMS: atom_id res chain seq x y z
N MET A 1 -7.08 -9.65 13.95
CA MET A 1 -7.05 -8.51 13.01
C MET A 1 -5.64 -8.30 12.51
N LYS A 2 -5.50 -7.99 11.25
CA LYS A 2 -4.21 -7.73 10.62
C LYS A 2 -4.21 -6.38 9.94
N LYS A 3 -3.08 -5.69 10.00
CA LYS A 3 -2.85 -4.47 9.24
C LYS A 3 -1.92 -4.81 8.08
N ILE A 4 -2.37 -4.46 6.89
CA ILE A 4 -1.56 -4.56 5.68
C ILE A 4 -1.07 -3.16 5.35
N GLU A 5 0.23 -3.02 5.19
CA GLU A 5 0.84 -1.84 4.57
C GLU A 5 1.40 -2.27 3.23
N ALA A 6 0.90 -1.70 2.16
CA ALA A 6 1.38 -1.98 0.81
C ALA A 6 1.98 -0.71 0.23
N ILE A 7 3.24 -0.78 -0.18
CA ILE A 7 3.94 0.34 -0.80
C ILE A 7 4.24 -0.07 -2.24
N PHE A 8 3.73 0.70 -3.20
CA PHE A 8 3.81 0.34 -4.61
C PHE A 8 3.80 1.58 -5.50
N LYS A 9 3.86 1.36 -6.82
CA LYS A 9 3.89 2.45 -7.81
C LYS A 9 2.57 3.21 -7.82
N PRO A 10 2.60 4.56 -7.85
CA PRO A 10 1.39 5.38 -7.70
C PRO A 10 0.29 5.10 -8.72
N PHE A 11 0.66 4.78 -9.97
CA PHE A 11 -0.33 4.56 -11.02
C PHE A 11 -1.15 3.27 -10.86
N LYS A 12 -0.78 2.44 -9.88
CA LYS A 12 -1.54 1.21 -9.56
C LYS A 12 -2.59 1.40 -8.47
N LEU A 13 -2.68 2.60 -7.89
CA LEU A 13 -3.55 2.85 -6.75
C LEU A 13 -5.02 2.50 -7.02
N ASP A 14 -5.57 2.95 -8.14
CA ASP A 14 -6.98 2.71 -8.45
C ASP A 14 -7.28 1.22 -8.62
N GLU A 15 -6.39 0.48 -9.28
CA GLU A 15 -6.55 -0.97 -9.46
C GLU A 15 -6.51 -1.71 -8.12
N VAL A 16 -5.59 -1.32 -7.22
CA VAL A 16 -5.49 -1.91 -5.88
C VAL A 16 -6.75 -1.60 -5.06
N ARG A 17 -7.21 -0.36 -5.08
CA ARG A 17 -8.41 0.04 -4.37
C ARG A 17 -9.64 -0.76 -4.84
N GLU A 18 -9.81 -0.91 -6.14
CA GLU A 18 -10.92 -1.69 -6.70
C GLU A 18 -10.84 -3.17 -6.30
N ALA A 19 -9.65 -3.76 -6.37
CA ALA A 19 -9.45 -5.15 -6.01
C ALA A 19 -9.78 -5.42 -4.53
N LEU A 20 -9.40 -4.51 -3.64
CA LEU A 20 -9.74 -4.62 -2.22
C LEU A 20 -11.24 -4.40 -1.98
N SER A 21 -11.84 -3.46 -2.70
CA SER A 21 -13.28 -3.20 -2.59
C SER A 21 -14.11 -4.43 -2.95
N GLU A 22 -13.71 -5.18 -3.96
CA GLU A 22 -14.38 -6.43 -4.36
C GLU A 22 -14.37 -7.49 -3.26
N LEU A 23 -13.42 -7.43 -2.34
CA LEU A 23 -13.36 -8.33 -1.19
C LEU A 23 -14.18 -7.82 0.01
N GLY A 24 -14.86 -6.70 -0.14
CA GLY A 24 -15.63 -6.09 0.94
C GLY A 24 -14.81 -5.17 1.84
N VAL A 25 -13.57 -4.86 1.48
CA VAL A 25 -12.76 -3.88 2.21
C VAL A 25 -13.20 -2.48 1.80
N SER A 26 -13.88 -1.78 2.70
CA SER A 26 -14.50 -0.49 2.39
C SER A 26 -13.67 0.72 2.78
N GLY A 27 -12.72 0.56 3.70
CA GLY A 27 -11.90 1.66 4.18
C GLY A 27 -10.42 1.38 4.02
N LEU A 28 -9.69 2.37 3.50
CA LEU A 28 -8.24 2.31 3.44
C LEU A 28 -7.67 3.71 3.60
N THR A 29 -6.43 3.78 4.04
CA THR A 29 -5.70 5.03 4.18
C THR A 29 -4.59 5.05 3.15
N VAL A 30 -4.47 6.16 2.43
CA VAL A 30 -3.46 6.35 1.40
C VAL A 30 -2.53 7.48 1.79
N THR A 31 -1.24 7.22 1.69
CA THR A 31 -0.21 8.23 1.94
C THR A 31 0.74 8.25 0.74
N GLU A 32 1.03 9.45 0.25
CA GLU A 32 2.09 9.63 -0.73
C GLU A 32 3.44 9.56 -0.01
N VAL A 33 4.31 8.69 -0.50
CA VAL A 33 5.62 8.46 0.10
C VAL A 33 6.70 8.47 -0.97
N LYS A 34 7.94 8.53 -0.54
CA LYS A 34 9.09 8.40 -1.43
C LYS A 34 9.87 7.16 -1.02
N GLY A 35 10.27 6.37 -2.00
CA GLY A 35 11.02 5.16 -1.75
C GLY A 35 12.38 5.19 -2.39
N PHE A 36 13.34 4.55 -1.73
CA PHE A 36 14.64 4.23 -2.27
C PHE A 36 14.86 2.74 -2.13
N GLY A 37 15.19 2.08 -3.23
CA GLY A 37 15.39 0.64 -3.21
C GLY A 37 16.17 0.18 -4.44
N ARG A 38 15.91 -1.04 -4.87
CA ARG A 38 16.61 -1.62 -6.03
C ARG A 38 16.42 -0.83 -7.32
N GLN A 39 15.33 -0.10 -7.45
CA GLN A 39 15.07 0.78 -8.59
C GLN A 39 16.05 1.95 -8.65
N LYS A 40 16.57 2.37 -7.49
CA LYS A 40 17.63 3.38 -7.28
C LYS A 40 17.36 4.78 -7.83
N GLY A 41 16.22 5.04 -8.40
CA GLY A 41 15.97 6.31 -9.04
C GLY A 41 16.54 6.37 -10.46
N HIS A 42 16.69 7.56 -10.99
CA HIS A 42 17.15 7.80 -12.35
C HIS A 42 17.98 9.09 -12.42
N THR A 43 18.71 9.26 -13.51
CA THR A 43 19.51 10.46 -13.76
C THR A 43 18.68 11.47 -14.52
N GLU A 44 18.71 12.73 -14.05
CA GLU A 44 18.08 13.85 -14.72
C GLU A 44 19.12 14.92 -15.05
N LEU A 45 18.86 15.69 -16.12
CA LEU A 45 19.68 16.85 -16.50
C LEU A 45 19.03 18.12 -15.99
N TYR A 46 19.82 18.94 -15.32
CA TYR A 46 19.40 20.26 -14.90
C TYR A 46 20.55 21.26 -15.10
N ARG A 47 20.32 22.29 -15.94
CA ARG A 47 21.32 23.29 -16.30
C ARG A 47 22.63 22.68 -16.81
N GLY A 48 22.55 21.59 -17.57
CA GLY A 48 23.71 20.91 -18.13
C GLY A 48 24.46 20.00 -17.19
N ALA A 49 24.01 19.83 -15.95
CA ALA A 49 24.58 18.90 -14.99
C ALA A 49 23.64 17.71 -14.78
N GLU A 50 24.21 16.53 -14.60
CA GLU A 50 23.45 15.32 -14.29
C GLU A 50 23.21 15.22 -12.78
N TYR A 51 21.97 14.88 -12.41
CA TYR A 51 21.60 14.59 -11.05
C TYR A 51 21.01 13.19 -10.96
N VAL A 52 21.41 12.44 -9.95
CA VAL A 52 20.80 11.16 -9.62
C VAL A 52 19.60 11.40 -8.72
N VAL A 53 18.44 10.94 -9.17
CA VAL A 53 17.22 10.98 -8.34
C VAL A 53 17.19 9.73 -7.49
N ASP A 54 17.55 9.85 -6.23
CA ASP A 54 17.66 8.70 -5.31
C ASP A 54 16.32 8.21 -4.81
N PHE A 55 15.33 9.11 -4.68
CA PHE A 55 14.01 8.77 -4.17
C PHE A 55 12.96 8.89 -5.25
N LEU A 56 12.11 7.88 -5.35
CA LEU A 56 11.02 7.82 -6.31
C LEU A 56 9.67 7.89 -5.61
N PRO A 57 8.67 8.53 -6.23
CA PRO A 57 7.33 8.57 -5.66
C PRO A 57 6.74 7.17 -5.57
N LYS A 58 6.09 6.88 -4.46
CA LYS A 58 5.33 5.67 -4.20
C LYS A 58 4.06 6.06 -3.46
N VAL A 59 3.13 5.13 -3.36
CA VAL A 59 2.00 5.27 -2.45
C VAL A 59 2.06 4.16 -1.40
N LYS A 60 1.62 4.49 -0.20
CA LYS A 60 1.43 3.54 0.87
C LYS A 60 -0.06 3.42 1.15
N VAL A 61 -0.59 2.21 1.06
CA VAL A 61 -1.97 1.90 1.42
C VAL A 61 -1.95 1.12 2.72
N GLU A 62 -2.77 1.54 3.67
CA GLU A 62 -2.94 0.84 4.94
C GLU A 62 -4.39 0.40 5.08
N VAL A 63 -4.59 -0.87 5.37
CA VAL A 63 -5.90 -1.44 5.67
C VAL A 63 -5.81 -2.37 6.88
N VAL A 64 -6.86 -2.38 7.68
CA VAL A 64 -7.00 -3.34 8.78
C VAL A 64 -8.18 -4.26 8.47
N ILE A 65 -7.93 -5.55 8.52
CA ILE A 65 -8.89 -6.57 8.08
C ILE A 65 -8.98 -7.72 9.08
N PRO A 66 -10.08 -8.48 9.05
CA PRO A 66 -10.15 -9.74 9.79
C PRO A 66 -9.10 -10.73 9.28
N ASP A 67 -8.61 -11.60 10.15
CA ASP A 67 -7.61 -12.61 9.79
C ASP A 67 -8.03 -13.45 8.58
N LYS A 68 -9.30 -13.79 8.48
CA LYS A 68 -9.82 -14.64 7.40
C LYS A 68 -9.68 -14.03 6.00
N LEU A 69 -9.54 -12.72 5.90
CA LEU A 69 -9.37 -12.03 4.61
C LEU A 69 -7.90 -11.82 4.22
N LEU A 70 -6.96 -12.15 5.09
CA LEU A 70 -5.55 -11.80 4.88
C LEU A 70 -4.99 -12.32 3.57
N GLU A 71 -5.12 -13.62 3.30
CA GLU A 71 -4.55 -14.21 2.09
C GLU A 71 -5.20 -13.67 0.83
N SER A 72 -6.52 -13.53 0.83
CA SER A 72 -7.25 -12.96 -0.31
C SER A 72 -6.86 -11.51 -0.59
N ALA A 73 -6.67 -10.71 0.47
CA ALA A 73 -6.27 -9.33 0.34
C ALA A 73 -4.83 -9.20 -0.19
N ILE A 74 -3.90 -10.01 0.31
CA ILE A 74 -2.53 -10.03 -0.20
C ILE A 74 -2.53 -10.40 -1.69
N ASP A 75 -3.25 -11.45 -2.06
CA ASP A 75 -3.34 -11.90 -3.45
C ASP A 75 -3.91 -10.81 -4.35
N ALA A 76 -4.97 -10.15 -3.91
CA ALA A 76 -5.59 -9.06 -4.65
C ALA A 76 -4.61 -7.89 -4.89
N ILE A 77 -3.85 -7.51 -3.86
CA ILE A 77 -2.85 -6.45 -3.98
C ILE A 77 -1.72 -6.86 -4.91
N VAL A 78 -1.19 -8.06 -4.77
CA VAL A 78 -0.11 -8.55 -5.63
C VAL A 78 -0.54 -8.55 -7.09
N LYS A 79 -1.71 -9.10 -7.40
CA LYS A 79 -2.21 -9.16 -8.78
C LYS A 79 -2.45 -7.79 -9.38
N SER A 80 -2.98 -6.86 -8.59
CA SER A 80 -3.32 -5.53 -9.10
C SER A 80 -2.14 -4.57 -9.16
N ALA A 81 -1.13 -4.73 -8.28
CA ALA A 81 0.03 -3.84 -8.22
C ALA A 81 1.23 -4.31 -9.05
N ARG A 82 1.30 -5.59 -9.39
CA ARG A 82 2.46 -6.15 -10.07
C ARG A 82 2.61 -5.62 -11.49
N THR A 83 3.84 -5.21 -11.85
CA THR A 83 4.24 -4.94 -13.24
C THR A 83 5.27 -5.96 -13.73
N GLY A 84 5.92 -6.67 -12.81
CA GLY A 84 7.03 -7.58 -13.11
C GLY A 84 8.38 -6.89 -13.19
N LYS A 85 8.43 -5.59 -12.94
CA LYS A 85 9.65 -4.80 -13.00
C LYS A 85 10.15 -4.46 -11.60
N ILE A 86 11.44 -4.15 -11.49
CA ILE A 86 12.04 -3.65 -10.26
C ILE A 86 11.28 -2.40 -9.81
N GLY A 87 11.03 -2.28 -8.51
CA GLY A 87 10.32 -1.15 -7.95
C GLY A 87 8.83 -1.37 -7.76
N ASP A 88 8.33 -2.58 -7.99
CA ASP A 88 6.91 -2.89 -7.78
C ASP A 88 6.44 -2.69 -6.34
N GLY A 89 7.35 -2.82 -5.38
CA GLY A 89 7.04 -2.55 -3.99
C GLY A 89 6.96 -3.79 -3.11
N LYS A 90 6.44 -3.58 -1.91
CA LYS A 90 6.35 -4.63 -0.88
C LYS A 90 5.07 -4.50 -0.08
N ILE A 91 4.68 -5.61 0.50
CA ILE A 91 3.56 -5.69 1.43
C ILE A 91 4.12 -6.10 2.79
N PHE A 92 3.72 -5.37 3.82
CA PHE A 92 4.06 -5.68 5.21
C PHE A 92 2.79 -5.99 5.96
N VAL A 93 2.81 -7.03 6.79
CA VAL A 93 1.66 -7.43 7.59
C VAL A 93 2.04 -7.45 9.06
N THR A 94 1.22 -6.81 9.87
CA THR A 94 1.40 -6.80 11.33
C THR A 94 0.09 -7.16 12.01
N SER A 95 0.19 -7.71 13.22
CA SER A 95 -0.98 -7.98 14.04
C SER A 95 -1.46 -6.70 14.70
N VAL A 96 -2.78 -6.52 14.72
CA VAL A 96 -3.42 -5.38 15.40
C VAL A 96 -4.11 -5.90 16.65
N GLU A 97 -3.70 -5.35 17.79
CA GLU A 97 -4.24 -5.79 19.09
C GLU A 97 -5.61 -5.21 19.39
N HIS A 98 -5.85 -3.97 18.96
CA HIS A 98 -7.06 -3.25 19.34
C HIS A 98 -7.42 -2.19 18.31
N VAL A 99 -8.70 -2.08 17.99
CA VAL A 99 -9.24 -1.04 17.09
C VAL A 99 -10.43 -0.39 17.77
N VAL A 100 -10.54 0.92 17.67
CA VAL A 100 -11.70 1.69 18.15
C VAL A 100 -12.17 2.60 17.03
N ARG A 101 -13.44 2.53 16.69
CA ARG A 101 -14.05 3.49 15.78
C ARG A 101 -14.40 4.76 16.56
N ILE A 102 -13.82 5.87 16.18
CA ILE A 102 -13.95 7.12 16.97
C ILE A 102 -15.40 7.57 17.10
N ARG A 103 -16.16 7.55 16.00
CA ARG A 103 -17.54 8.06 16.01
C ARG A 103 -18.47 7.24 16.88
N THR A 104 -18.36 5.92 16.86
CA THR A 104 -19.34 5.03 17.50
C THR A 104 -18.84 4.40 18.80
N GLY A 105 -17.53 4.39 19.02
CA GLY A 105 -16.92 3.66 20.13
C GLY A 105 -16.89 2.15 19.96
N GLU A 106 -17.33 1.62 18.81
CA GLU A 106 -17.23 0.19 18.51
C GLU A 106 -15.77 -0.25 18.52
N THR A 107 -15.55 -1.49 18.94
CA THR A 107 -14.19 -2.02 19.10
C THR A 107 -13.95 -3.25 18.24
N ASN A 108 -12.68 -3.44 17.90
CA ASN A 108 -12.15 -4.61 17.21
C ASN A 108 -12.90 -4.91 15.90
N GLU A 109 -13.35 -6.13 15.65
CA GLU A 109 -13.95 -6.47 14.36
C GLU A 109 -15.19 -5.65 14.02
N ALA A 110 -15.95 -5.21 15.01
CA ALA A 110 -17.08 -4.31 14.78
C ALA A 110 -16.65 -2.92 14.32
N ALA A 111 -15.39 -2.57 14.54
CA ALA A 111 -14.82 -1.26 14.19
C ALA A 111 -14.16 -1.23 12.82
N ILE A 112 -14.01 -2.37 12.18
CA ILE A 112 -13.31 -2.46 10.88
C ILE A 112 -14.23 -2.90 9.75
#